data_a780d649002f2d45e541ebbe9c7bcf07
#
_entry.id   a780d649002f2d45e541ebbe9c7bcf07
#
_cell.length_a   1.000
_cell.length_b   1.000
_cell.length_c   1.000
_cell.angle_alpha   90.00
_cell.angle_beta   90.00
_cell.angle_gamma   90.00
#
_symmetry.space_group_name_H-M   'P 1'
#
loop_
_entity.id
_entity.type
_entity.pdbx_description
1 polymer ?
#
loop_
_entity_poly.entity_id
_entity_poly.type
_entity_poly.pdbx_seq_one_letter_code
_entity_poly.pdbx_strand_id
1 'polypeptide(L)'
;ILFKASRMAEMFDNTLTFPYMDTTLYQFLMQLPVKYKCLGSNVKDIAQGHGISKFLLKYHYKPMLPEVITNRKKQGGFAPIPLFFKEKKQRKQLTEYILSSSITQDFLHREEVEKFLQQYDQEVQQPEKWFWYHQIKAIQFLNLLTLSIWWEIFIKKNSTFIE
;
A
#
# COMPACT_ATOMS: atom_id res chain seq x y z
N ILE A 1 -8.36 3.71 -3.15
CA ILE A 1 -7.20 4.62 -3.39
C ILE A 1 -7.71 5.99 -3.81
N LEU A 2 -8.56 6.11 -4.83
CA LEU A 2 -9.06 7.39 -5.34
C LEU A 2 -9.75 8.24 -4.27
N PHE A 3 -10.63 7.65 -3.48
CA PHE A 3 -11.32 8.32 -2.39
C PHE A 3 -10.36 8.94 -1.36
N LYS A 4 -9.33 8.19 -0.95
CA LYS A 4 -8.31 8.70 -0.01
C LYS A 4 -7.53 9.88 -0.62
N ALA A 5 -7.14 9.76 -1.88
CA ALA A 5 -6.41 10.81 -2.57
C ALA A 5 -7.25 12.10 -2.69
N SER A 6 -8.54 11.98 -3.04
CA SER A 6 -9.44 13.15 -3.10
C SER A 6 -9.60 13.82 -1.74
N ARG A 7 -9.80 13.05 -0.67
CA ARG A 7 -9.93 13.62 0.68
C ARG A 7 -8.65 14.32 1.15
N MET A 8 -7.49 13.74 0.85
CA MET A 8 -6.22 14.40 1.17
C MET A 8 -6.02 15.70 0.37
N ALA A 9 -6.39 15.72 -0.90
CA ALA A 9 -6.31 16.93 -1.72
C ALA A 9 -7.25 18.03 -1.18
N GLU A 10 -8.49 17.69 -0.84
CA GLU A 10 -9.48 18.60 -0.26
C GLU A 10 -8.99 19.24 1.05
N MET A 11 -8.26 18.52 1.89
CA MET A 11 -7.67 19.06 3.14
C MET A 11 -6.69 20.21 2.91
N PHE A 12 -6.14 20.34 1.71
CA PHE A 12 -5.17 21.36 1.34
C PHE A 12 -5.70 22.28 0.20
N ASP A 13 -7.00 22.37 0.06
CA ASP A 13 -7.68 23.17 -0.97
C ASP A 13 -7.21 22.88 -2.42
N ASN A 14 -6.78 21.63 -2.65
CA ASN A 14 -6.37 21.19 -3.97
C ASN A 14 -7.48 20.39 -4.66
N THR A 15 -7.62 20.63 -5.96
CA THR A 15 -8.50 19.82 -6.83
C THR A 15 -7.71 18.67 -7.44
N LEU A 16 -8.24 17.47 -7.29
CA LEU A 16 -7.64 16.26 -7.86
C LEU A 16 -8.42 15.83 -9.10
N THR A 17 -7.71 15.68 -10.21
CA THR A 17 -8.28 15.18 -11.47
C THR A 17 -7.64 13.85 -11.83
N PHE A 18 -8.44 12.97 -12.43
CA PHE A 18 -8.01 11.64 -12.87
C PHE A 18 -8.24 11.49 -14.38
N PRO A 19 -7.30 11.89 -15.24
CA PRO A 19 -7.49 11.87 -16.70
C PRO A 19 -7.85 10.48 -17.25
N TYR A 20 -7.38 9.41 -16.60
CA TYR A 20 -7.70 8.03 -17.00
C TYR A 20 -9.08 7.54 -16.49
N MET A 21 -9.82 8.37 -15.75
CA MET A 21 -11.18 8.07 -15.28
C MET A 21 -12.25 8.76 -16.13
N ASP A 22 -11.85 9.37 -17.24
CA ASP A 22 -12.79 9.95 -18.20
C ASP A 22 -13.72 8.88 -18.78
N THR A 23 -15.02 9.14 -18.77
CA THR A 23 -16.05 8.18 -19.21
C THR A 23 -15.97 7.88 -20.69
N THR A 24 -15.61 8.85 -21.52
CA THR A 24 -15.45 8.67 -22.97
C THR A 24 -14.26 7.77 -23.25
N LEU A 25 -13.14 8.00 -22.57
CA LEU A 25 -11.96 7.16 -22.65
C LEU A 25 -12.27 5.73 -22.16
N TYR A 26 -13.02 5.60 -21.06
CA TYR A 26 -13.43 4.30 -20.54
C TYR A 26 -14.29 3.53 -21.55
N GLN A 27 -15.32 4.16 -22.13
CA GLN A 27 -16.19 3.54 -23.15
C GLN A 27 -15.39 3.09 -24.37
N PHE A 28 -14.49 3.93 -24.86
CA PHE A 28 -13.58 3.56 -25.95
C PHE A 28 -12.72 2.34 -25.60
N LEU A 29 -12.11 2.34 -24.41
CA LEU A 29 -11.28 1.23 -23.96
C LEU A 29 -12.08 -0.07 -23.77
N MET A 30 -13.34 0.02 -23.35
CA MET A 30 -14.20 -1.17 -23.23
C MET A 30 -14.50 -1.82 -24.57
N GLN A 31 -14.67 -1.04 -25.63
CA GLN A 31 -14.90 -1.53 -26.99
C GLN A 31 -13.63 -2.08 -27.66
N LEU A 32 -12.46 -1.68 -27.16
CA LEU A 32 -11.19 -2.08 -27.75
C LEU A 32 -10.92 -3.58 -27.54
N PRO A 33 -10.61 -4.35 -28.61
CA PRO A 33 -10.24 -5.76 -28.47
C PRO A 33 -9.07 -5.98 -27.52
N VAL A 34 -9.09 -7.07 -26.77
CA VAL A 34 -8.08 -7.41 -25.74
C VAL A 34 -6.66 -7.38 -26.26
N LYS A 35 -6.42 -7.82 -27.52
CA LYS A 35 -5.10 -7.81 -28.17
C LYS A 35 -4.41 -6.44 -28.21
N TYR A 36 -5.18 -5.35 -28.19
CA TYR A 36 -4.63 -3.97 -28.13
C TYR A 36 -4.34 -3.52 -26.68
N LYS A 37 -5.00 -4.13 -25.70
CA LYS A 37 -4.77 -3.83 -24.29
C LYS A 37 -3.59 -4.62 -23.74
N CYS A 38 -3.51 -5.90 -24.11
CA CYS A 38 -2.49 -6.82 -23.65
C CYS A 38 -2.16 -7.83 -24.74
N LEU A 39 -0.88 -7.93 -25.07
CA LEU A 39 -0.37 -8.89 -26.06
C LEU A 39 0.23 -10.08 -25.34
N GLY A 40 -0.23 -11.29 -25.65
CA GLY A 40 0.26 -12.55 -25.10
C GLY A 40 -0.42 -13.73 -25.76
N SER A 41 0.15 -14.91 -25.63
CA SER A 41 -0.35 -16.13 -26.28
C SER A 41 -1.68 -16.59 -25.66
N ASN A 42 -1.83 -16.38 -24.36
CA ASN A 42 -3.03 -16.72 -23.60
C ASN A 42 -3.10 -15.92 -22.29
N VAL A 43 -4.24 -16.02 -21.60
CA VAL A 43 -4.48 -15.30 -20.31
C VAL A 43 -3.49 -15.72 -19.24
N LYS A 44 -3.08 -16.99 -19.21
CA LYS A 44 -2.15 -17.52 -18.23
C LYS A 44 -0.76 -16.91 -18.39
N ASP A 45 -0.27 -16.81 -19.62
CA ASP A 45 1.02 -16.18 -19.93
C ASP A 45 1.03 -14.71 -19.51
N ILE A 46 -0.07 -14.01 -19.79
CA ILE A 46 -0.24 -12.60 -19.38
C ILE A 46 -0.21 -12.47 -17.86
N ALA A 47 -0.92 -13.34 -17.14
CA ALA A 47 -0.96 -13.34 -15.68
C ALA A 47 0.40 -13.66 -15.05
N GLN A 48 1.20 -14.51 -15.70
CA GLN A 48 2.57 -14.87 -15.30
C GLN A 48 3.62 -13.82 -15.69
N GLY A 49 3.21 -12.73 -16.34
CA GLY A 49 4.12 -11.65 -16.75
C GLY A 49 4.88 -11.94 -18.07
N HIS A 50 4.52 -12.98 -18.81
CA HIS A 50 5.08 -13.29 -20.12
C HIS A 50 4.44 -12.48 -21.24
N GLY A 51 3.33 -11.79 -20.96
CA GLY A 51 2.66 -10.90 -21.91
C GLY A 51 3.11 -9.44 -21.78
N ILE A 52 2.79 -8.66 -22.81
CA ILE A 52 3.02 -7.23 -22.84
C ILE A 52 1.73 -6.52 -22.39
N SER A 53 1.67 -6.10 -21.14
CA SER A 53 0.59 -5.28 -20.64
C SER A 53 0.70 -3.84 -21.16
N LYS A 54 -0.45 -3.13 -21.27
CA LYS A 54 -0.52 -1.75 -21.81
C LYS A 54 0.07 -1.67 -23.23
N PHE A 55 -0.21 -2.68 -24.06
CA PHE A 55 0.43 -2.86 -25.35
C PHE A 55 0.31 -1.63 -26.25
N LEU A 56 -0.91 -1.11 -26.46
CA LEU A 56 -1.13 0.04 -27.34
C LEU A 56 -0.35 1.27 -26.90
N LEU A 57 -0.32 1.53 -25.58
CA LEU A 57 0.41 2.65 -25.00
C LEU A 57 1.92 2.50 -25.23
N LYS A 58 2.47 1.32 -24.96
CA LYS A 58 3.89 1.02 -25.19
C LYS A 58 4.25 1.09 -26.66
N TYR A 59 3.40 0.57 -27.52
CA TYR A 59 3.61 0.59 -28.99
C TYR A 59 3.65 2.04 -29.51
N HIS A 60 2.69 2.87 -29.10
CA HIS A 60 2.61 4.27 -29.52
C HIS A 60 3.82 5.10 -29.05
N TYR A 61 4.24 4.93 -27.82
CA TYR A 61 5.34 5.73 -27.24
C TYR A 61 6.73 5.14 -27.45
N LYS A 62 6.85 3.94 -28.01
CA LYS A 62 8.15 3.29 -28.28
C LYS A 62 9.11 4.18 -29.08
N PRO A 63 8.71 4.89 -30.15
CA PRO A 63 9.61 5.78 -30.88
C PRO A 63 9.97 7.07 -30.14
N MET A 64 9.21 7.43 -29.08
CA MET A 64 9.36 8.70 -28.38
C MET A 64 10.11 8.56 -27.04
N LEU A 65 10.18 7.35 -26.50
CA LEU A 65 10.76 7.07 -25.19
C LEU A 65 11.94 6.10 -25.28
N PRO A 66 12.97 6.28 -24.42
CA PRO A 66 14.09 5.34 -24.35
C PRO A 66 13.60 3.90 -24.02
N GLU A 67 14.33 2.90 -24.54
CA GLU A 67 13.98 1.50 -24.30
C GLU A 67 13.93 1.11 -22.82
N VAL A 68 14.78 1.69 -22.01
CA VAL A 68 14.78 1.47 -20.55
C VAL A 68 13.44 1.81 -19.90
N ILE A 69 12.66 2.73 -20.48
CA ILE A 69 11.32 3.09 -20.00
C ILE A 69 10.26 2.16 -20.60
N THR A 70 10.30 1.94 -21.93
CA THR A 70 9.28 1.15 -22.62
C THR A 70 9.32 -0.33 -22.28
N ASN A 71 10.53 -0.88 -22.03
CA ASN A 71 10.76 -2.27 -21.68
C ASN A 71 10.83 -2.53 -20.17
N ARG A 72 10.69 -1.50 -19.35
CA ARG A 72 10.78 -1.61 -17.90
C ARG A 72 9.70 -2.57 -17.36
N LYS A 73 10.14 -3.56 -16.59
CA LYS A 73 9.23 -4.42 -15.84
C LYS A 73 8.46 -3.57 -14.82
N LYS A 74 7.18 -3.89 -14.65
CA LYS A 74 6.36 -3.21 -13.64
C LYS A 74 6.99 -3.40 -12.25
N GLN A 75 7.39 -2.30 -11.64
CA GLN A 75 7.76 -2.26 -10.24
C GLN A 75 6.55 -1.70 -9.49
N GLY A 76 6.08 -2.45 -8.49
CA GLY A 76 5.03 -1.94 -7.60
C GLY A 76 5.57 -0.75 -6.80
N GLY A 77 4.78 0.31 -6.68
CA GLY A 77 5.06 1.36 -5.71
C GLY A 77 4.67 0.86 -4.32
N PHE A 78 5.63 0.42 -3.53
CA PHE A 78 5.41 0.08 -2.13
C PHE A 78 5.91 1.23 -1.28
N ALA A 79 5.09 1.66 -0.33
CA ALA A 79 5.58 2.53 0.74
C ALA A 79 6.67 1.77 1.52
N PRO A 80 7.78 2.39 1.87
CA PRO A 80 8.87 1.73 2.59
C PRO A 80 8.53 1.55 4.08
N ILE A 81 7.39 0.92 4.37
CA ILE A 81 6.84 0.78 5.72
C ILE A 81 7.86 0.20 6.72
N PRO A 82 8.67 -0.82 6.38
CA PRO A 82 9.68 -1.32 7.30
C PRO A 82 10.69 -0.26 7.76
N LEU A 83 10.98 0.75 6.94
CA LEU A 83 11.90 1.82 7.30
C LEU A 83 11.32 2.75 8.36
N PHE A 84 9.99 2.93 8.39
CA PHE A 84 9.33 3.78 9.40
C PHE A 84 9.45 3.21 10.81
N PHE A 85 9.60 1.90 10.93
CA PHE A 85 9.71 1.20 12.22
C PHE A 85 11.10 0.64 12.47
N LYS A 86 12.14 1.15 11.81
CA LYS A 86 13.51 0.64 11.96
C LYS A 86 14.12 1.04 13.30
N GLU A 87 13.78 2.21 13.84
CA GLU A 87 14.34 2.71 15.08
C GLU A 87 13.74 2.00 16.31
N LYS A 88 14.59 1.38 17.13
CA LYS A 88 14.17 0.58 18.29
C LYS A 88 13.41 1.40 19.33
N LYS A 89 13.88 2.63 19.64
CA LYS A 89 13.25 3.51 20.63
C LYS A 89 11.83 3.85 20.24
N GLN A 90 11.64 4.25 18.98
CA GLN A 90 10.32 4.58 18.43
C GLN A 90 9.40 3.36 18.44
N ARG A 91 9.89 2.18 17.99
CA ARG A 91 9.08 0.95 18.03
C ARG A 91 8.62 0.61 19.43
N LYS A 92 9.50 0.76 20.43
CA LYS A 92 9.14 0.49 21.82
C LYS A 92 7.99 1.41 22.30
N GLN A 93 8.07 2.70 22.01
CA GLN A 93 7.01 3.65 22.35
C GLN A 93 5.68 3.30 21.66
N LEU A 94 5.72 2.97 20.38
CA LEU A 94 4.54 2.58 19.62
C LEU A 94 3.96 1.24 20.11
N THR A 95 4.81 0.29 20.50
CA THR A 95 4.41 -0.98 21.10
C THR A 95 3.68 -0.75 22.44
N GLU A 96 4.23 0.09 23.31
CA GLU A 96 3.62 0.47 24.57
C GLU A 96 2.26 1.14 24.36
N TYR A 97 2.17 2.01 23.36
CA TYR A 97 0.91 2.65 22.99
C TYR A 97 -0.15 1.63 22.52
N ILE A 98 0.21 0.70 21.61
CA ILE A 98 -0.71 -0.35 21.13
C ILE A 98 -1.20 -1.20 22.31
N LEU A 99 -0.31 -1.59 23.23
CA LEU A 99 -0.67 -2.43 24.37
C LEU A 99 -1.50 -1.72 25.43
N SER A 100 -1.34 -0.40 25.57
CA SER A 100 -2.13 0.43 26.50
C SER A 100 -3.48 0.84 25.93
N SER A 101 -3.68 0.74 24.61
CA SER A 101 -4.93 1.10 23.98
C SER A 101 -6.09 0.23 24.48
N SER A 102 -7.23 0.88 24.74
CA SER A 102 -8.43 0.19 25.24
C SER A 102 -8.94 -0.87 24.26
N ILE A 103 -8.75 -0.73 22.95
CA ILE A 103 -9.12 -1.78 22.02
C ILE A 103 -8.31 -3.06 22.24
N THR A 104 -7.01 -2.92 22.54
CA THR A 104 -6.14 -4.10 22.82
C THR A 104 -6.52 -4.73 24.15
N GLN A 105 -6.96 -3.94 25.12
CA GLN A 105 -7.35 -4.46 26.45
C GLN A 105 -8.73 -5.12 26.44
N ASP A 106 -9.69 -4.55 25.71
CA ASP A 106 -11.11 -4.91 25.84
C ASP A 106 -11.59 -5.86 24.72
N PHE A 107 -10.98 -5.81 23.52
CA PHE A 107 -11.53 -6.45 22.32
C PHE A 107 -10.56 -7.38 21.59
N LEU A 108 -9.26 -7.14 21.65
CA LEU A 108 -8.29 -7.99 21.00
C LEU A 108 -7.78 -9.08 21.96
N HIS A 109 -7.29 -10.19 21.40
CA HIS A 109 -6.57 -11.19 22.17
C HIS A 109 -5.19 -10.65 22.55
N ARG A 110 -5.10 -9.99 23.70
CA ARG A 110 -3.92 -9.28 24.19
C ARG A 110 -2.65 -10.11 24.09
N GLU A 111 -2.68 -11.37 24.52
CA GLU A 111 -1.53 -12.26 24.49
C GLU A 111 -0.98 -12.47 23.08
N GLU A 112 -1.86 -12.62 22.08
CA GLU A 112 -1.44 -12.76 20.68
C GLU A 112 -0.87 -11.46 20.11
N VAL A 113 -1.41 -10.32 20.51
CA VAL A 113 -0.86 -9.00 20.14
C VAL A 113 0.54 -8.84 20.76
N GLU A 114 0.73 -9.12 22.05
CA GLU A 114 2.02 -9.05 22.73
C GLU A 114 3.06 -9.97 22.07
N LYS A 115 2.68 -11.21 21.80
CA LYS A 115 3.52 -12.20 21.11
C LYS A 115 3.95 -11.71 19.73
N PHE A 116 3.00 -11.16 18.94
CA PHE A 116 3.32 -10.60 17.64
C PHE A 116 4.30 -9.43 17.75
N LEU A 117 4.07 -8.48 18.67
CA LEU A 117 4.93 -7.30 18.85
C LEU A 117 6.34 -7.66 19.30
N GLN A 118 6.48 -8.63 20.21
CA GLN A 118 7.78 -9.16 20.64
C GLN A 118 8.52 -9.84 19.49
N GLN A 119 7.83 -10.69 18.72
CA GLN A 119 8.40 -11.33 17.55
C GLN A 119 8.83 -10.29 16.51
N TYR A 120 8.02 -9.29 16.26
CA TYR A 120 8.35 -8.21 15.31
C TYR A 120 9.60 -7.45 15.74
N ASP A 121 9.74 -7.08 17.02
CA ASP A 121 10.93 -6.38 17.51
C ASP A 121 12.21 -7.19 17.36
N GLN A 122 12.15 -8.53 17.56
CA GLN A 122 13.27 -9.43 17.36
C GLN A 122 13.67 -9.60 15.90
N GLU A 123 12.69 -9.62 14.99
CA GLU A 123 12.91 -9.99 13.60
C GLU A 123 13.09 -8.79 12.65
N VAL A 124 12.70 -7.61 13.06
CA VAL A 124 12.69 -6.42 12.18
C VAL A 124 14.04 -6.03 11.60
N GLN A 125 15.13 -6.44 12.22
CA GLN A 125 16.51 -6.16 11.80
C GLN A 125 17.23 -7.38 11.22
N GLN A 126 16.56 -8.53 11.09
CA GLN A 126 17.18 -9.74 10.56
C GLN A 126 17.31 -9.66 9.03
N PRO A 127 18.54 -9.57 8.48
CA PRO A 127 18.75 -9.40 7.04
C PRO A 127 18.41 -10.65 6.23
N GLU A 128 18.36 -11.83 6.89
CA GLU A 128 18.13 -13.12 6.24
C GLU A 128 16.66 -13.30 5.79
N LYS A 129 15.76 -12.53 6.37
CA LYS A 129 14.35 -12.63 6.00
C LYS A 129 14.10 -11.94 4.67
N TRP A 130 13.27 -12.58 3.87
CA TRP A 130 12.90 -12.06 2.57
C TRP A 130 12.14 -10.72 2.69
N PHE A 131 12.35 -9.82 1.70
CA PHE A 131 11.77 -8.48 1.65
C PHE A 131 10.26 -8.45 1.95
N TRP A 132 9.47 -9.34 1.34
CA TRP A 132 8.03 -9.39 1.56
C TRP A 132 7.63 -9.81 2.97
N TYR A 133 8.46 -10.60 3.62
CA TYR A 133 8.25 -10.95 5.02
C TYR A 133 8.30 -9.69 5.89
N HIS A 134 9.33 -8.90 5.76
CA HIS A 134 9.47 -7.62 6.47
C HIS A 134 8.36 -6.65 6.14
N GLN A 135 7.97 -6.56 4.86
CA GLN A 135 6.90 -5.70 4.41
C GLN A 135 5.55 -6.09 5.03
N ILE A 136 5.21 -7.38 5.04
CA ILE A 136 3.96 -7.89 5.62
C ILE A 136 3.93 -7.66 7.13
N LYS A 137 5.01 -7.97 7.85
CA LYS A 137 5.09 -7.76 9.29
C LYS A 137 4.98 -6.28 9.67
N ALA A 138 5.64 -5.40 8.93
CA ALA A 138 5.54 -3.96 9.13
C ALA A 138 4.13 -3.42 8.85
N ILE A 139 3.43 -3.96 7.84
CA ILE A 139 2.03 -3.62 7.56
C ILE A 139 1.13 -4.09 8.71
N GLN A 140 1.34 -5.28 9.25
CA GLN A 140 0.57 -5.78 10.40
C GLN A 140 0.75 -4.88 11.63
N PHE A 141 2.01 -4.47 11.91
CA PHE A 141 2.31 -3.52 12.98
C PHE A 141 1.61 -2.17 12.76
N LEU A 142 1.70 -1.62 11.54
CA LEU A 142 1.02 -0.38 11.17
C LEU A 142 -0.50 -0.48 11.31
N ASN A 143 -1.09 -1.61 10.96
CA ASN A 143 -2.53 -1.84 11.09
C ASN A 143 -2.97 -1.84 12.55
N LEU A 144 -2.23 -2.50 13.45
CA LEU A 144 -2.50 -2.48 14.88
C LEU A 144 -2.40 -1.04 15.44
N LEU A 145 -1.35 -0.32 15.07
CA LEU A 145 -1.17 1.07 15.47
C LEU A 145 -2.32 1.97 14.96
N THR A 146 -2.64 1.85 13.68
CA THR A 146 -3.73 2.65 13.07
C THR A 146 -5.07 2.33 13.71
N LEU A 147 -5.35 1.06 13.99
CA LEU A 147 -6.57 0.64 14.66
C LEU A 147 -6.65 1.19 16.08
N SER A 148 -5.54 1.15 16.82
CA SER A 148 -5.47 1.71 18.19
C SER A 148 -5.72 3.22 18.19
N ILE A 149 -5.06 3.97 17.30
CA ILE A 149 -5.27 5.42 17.17
C ILE A 149 -6.71 5.74 16.77
N TRP A 150 -7.22 5.04 15.74
CA TRP A 150 -8.60 5.23 15.28
C TRP A 150 -9.62 4.99 16.39
N TRP A 151 -9.43 3.92 17.18
CA TRP A 151 -10.30 3.58 18.29
C TRP A 151 -10.34 4.67 19.36
N GLU A 152 -9.18 5.16 19.78
CA GLU A 152 -9.09 6.23 20.76
C GLU A 152 -9.75 7.52 20.27
N ILE A 153 -9.54 7.91 19.01
CA ILE A 153 -10.10 9.16 18.46
C ILE A 153 -11.61 9.04 18.23
N PHE A 154 -12.06 8.01 17.54
CA PHE A 154 -13.44 7.96 17.02
C PHE A 154 -14.41 7.23 17.94
N ILE A 155 -13.95 6.26 18.71
CA ILE A 155 -14.82 5.46 19.59
C ILE A 155 -14.76 6.00 21.02
N LYS A 156 -13.57 6.21 21.56
CA LYS A 156 -13.40 6.76 22.91
C LYS A 156 -13.51 8.30 22.96
N LYS A 157 -13.45 8.96 21.80
CA LYS A 157 -13.51 10.44 21.67
C LYS A 157 -12.42 11.16 22.49
N ASN A 158 -11.25 10.56 22.60
CA ASN A 158 -10.08 11.17 23.22
C ASN A 158 -9.55 12.27 22.31
N SER A 159 -9.81 13.54 22.66
CA SER A 159 -9.43 14.73 21.89
C SER A 159 -7.94 15.10 21.98
N THR A 160 -7.17 14.47 22.85
CA THR A 160 -5.73 14.76 23.06
C THR A 160 -4.84 14.50 21.83
N PHE A 161 -5.37 13.94 20.76
CA PHE A 161 -4.64 13.68 19.50
C PHE A 161 -4.94 14.69 18.37
N ILE A 162 -5.78 15.71 18.63
CA ILE A 162 -6.27 16.64 17.59
C ILE A 162 -5.68 18.06 17.79
N GLU A 163 -4.94 18.27 18.85
CA GLU A 163 -4.11 19.46 19.06
C GLU A 163 -2.66 19.17 18.56
#